data_609d72ad6e7aa02f9341fbe4e6a4d4de
#
_entry.id   609d72ad6e7aa02f9341fbe4e6a4d4de
#
_cell.length_a   1.000
_cell.length_b   1.000
_cell.length_c   1.000
_cell.angle_alpha   90.00
_cell.angle_beta   90.00
_cell.angle_gamma   90.00
#
_symmetry.space_group_name_H-M   'P 1'
#
loop_
_entity.id
_entity.type
_entity.pdbx_description
1 polymer ?
#
loop_
_entity_poly.entity_id
_entity_poly.type
_entity_poly.pdbx_seq_one_letter_code
_entity_poly.pdbx_strand_id
1 'polypeptide(L)'
;MLISENEKIRNQTTRILDKEDSLDEMRFHELNSRIFWDYDILVIHFDKAKVSNKEFKTILDLNCKGKVPILALLEESSVLDQFEVLALGAVDYLELPVSDETYKKKVQELYKWKWFYNWGKKNAPPNNDGSR
;
A
#
# COMPACT_ATOMS: atom_id res chain seq x y z
N MET A 1 1.50 2.74 7.54
CA MET A 1 1.34 4.16 7.09
C MET A 1 0.13 4.28 6.19
N LEU A 2 -0.74 5.21 6.48
CA LEU A 2 -1.87 5.55 5.63
C LEU A 2 -1.65 6.92 5.01
N ILE A 3 -1.74 6.99 3.70
CA ILE A 3 -1.65 8.26 2.96
C ILE A 3 -3.05 8.56 2.45
N SER A 4 -3.71 9.55 3.03
CA SER A 4 -5.09 9.86 2.70
C SER A 4 -5.44 11.29 3.08
N GLU A 5 -6.39 11.87 2.33
CA GLU A 5 -6.99 13.17 2.66
C GLU A 5 -8.37 13.00 3.30
N ASN A 6 -8.80 11.78 3.57
CA ASN A 6 -10.18 11.48 3.95
C ASN A 6 -10.27 10.92 5.37
N GLU A 7 -11.01 11.61 6.23
CA GLU A 7 -11.18 11.21 7.61
C GLU A 7 -11.95 9.89 7.77
N LYS A 8 -12.89 9.62 6.89
CA LYS A 8 -13.66 8.37 6.97
C LYS A 8 -12.76 7.16 6.75
N ILE A 9 -11.82 7.27 5.81
CA ILE A 9 -10.88 6.18 5.54
C ILE A 9 -9.92 6.03 6.71
N ARG A 10 -9.48 7.13 7.30
CA ARG A 10 -8.66 7.08 8.50
C ARG A 10 -9.36 6.34 9.63
N ASN A 11 -10.63 6.68 9.86
CA ASN A 11 -11.41 6.04 10.92
C ASN A 11 -11.61 4.56 10.64
N GLN A 12 -11.88 4.19 9.40
CA GLN A 12 -12.03 2.79 9.02
C GLN A 12 -10.72 2.04 9.21
N THR A 13 -9.61 2.63 8.82
CA THR A 13 -8.30 2.01 8.97
C THR A 13 -7.98 1.77 10.44
N THR A 14 -8.29 2.75 11.28
CA THR A 14 -8.09 2.60 12.72
C THR A 14 -8.93 1.44 13.28
N ARG A 15 -10.17 1.30 12.81
CA ARG A 15 -11.07 0.25 13.32
C ARG A 15 -10.58 -1.15 12.97
N ILE A 16 -9.98 -1.33 11.80
CA ILE A 16 -9.59 -2.68 11.35
C ILE A 16 -8.26 -3.13 11.92
N LEU A 17 -7.47 -2.24 12.50
CA LEU A 17 -6.18 -2.62 13.06
C LEU A 17 -6.34 -3.24 14.43
N ASP A 18 -5.45 -4.18 14.75
CA ASP A 18 -5.41 -4.80 16.07
C ASP A 18 -4.71 -3.88 17.05
N LYS A 19 -4.81 -4.19 18.34
CA LYS A 19 -4.25 -3.34 19.42
C LYS A 19 -2.73 -3.21 19.32
N GLU A 20 -2.06 -4.22 18.81
CA GLU A 20 -0.60 -4.18 18.66
C GLU A 20 -0.15 -3.38 17.45
N ASP A 21 -1.06 -3.09 16.55
CA ASP A 21 -0.72 -2.35 15.34
C ASP A 21 -0.66 -0.86 15.64
N SER A 22 0.21 -0.18 14.94
CA SER A 22 0.28 1.27 15.01
C SER A 22 -0.03 1.87 13.65
N LEU A 23 -0.64 3.04 13.65
CA LEU A 23 -1.02 3.73 12.43
C LEU A 23 -0.40 5.11 12.40
N ASP A 24 0.46 5.34 11.43
CA ASP A 24 0.93 6.68 11.10
C ASP A 24 0.17 7.16 9.88
N GLU A 25 -0.14 8.43 9.85
CA GLU A 25 -0.93 9.03 8.80
C GLU A 25 -0.17 10.17 8.15
N MET A 26 -0.43 10.37 6.85
CA MET A 26 0.22 11.42 6.10
C MET A 26 -0.69 11.87 4.97
N ARG A 27 -0.60 13.14 4.62
CA ARG A 27 -1.28 13.67 3.45
C ARG A 27 -0.34 13.65 2.26
N PHE A 28 -0.90 13.70 1.06
CA PHE A 28 -0.10 13.61 -0.15
C PHE A 28 0.99 14.67 -0.22
N HIS A 29 0.71 15.89 0.20
CA HIS A 29 1.70 16.97 0.11
C HIS A 29 2.88 16.79 1.05
N GLU A 30 2.82 15.86 1.98
CA GLU A 30 3.88 15.63 2.97
C GLU A 30 4.87 14.55 2.52
N LEU A 31 4.69 13.97 1.34
CA LEU A 31 5.45 12.80 0.90
C LEU A 31 6.90 13.07 0.49
N ASN A 32 7.24 14.31 0.20
CA ASN A 32 8.42 14.64 -0.58
C ASN A 32 9.78 14.12 -0.08
N SER A 33 9.96 13.97 1.21
CA SER A 33 11.28 13.64 1.74
C SER A 33 11.28 12.48 2.71
N ARG A 34 10.18 11.74 2.79
CA ARG A 34 10.08 10.65 3.74
C ARG A 34 10.64 9.36 3.16
N ILE A 35 11.20 8.56 4.06
CA ILE A 35 11.65 7.20 3.77
C ILE A 35 10.75 6.25 4.55
N PHE A 36 10.24 5.21 3.90
CA PHE A 36 9.18 4.37 4.46
C PHE A 36 9.64 2.95 4.79
N TRP A 37 10.91 2.76 5.03
CA TRP A 37 11.45 1.42 5.30
C TRP A 37 10.93 0.79 6.58
N ASP A 38 10.58 1.63 7.54
CA ASP A 38 10.16 1.17 8.86
C ASP A 38 8.71 0.70 8.92
N TYR A 39 7.97 0.86 7.85
CA TYR A 39 6.56 0.49 7.82
C TYR A 39 6.38 -0.89 7.23
N ASP A 40 5.40 -1.61 7.75
CA ASP A 40 5.05 -2.93 7.24
C ASP A 40 4.20 -2.84 5.98
N ILE A 41 3.34 -1.87 5.91
CA ILE A 41 2.43 -1.67 4.78
C ILE A 41 2.24 -0.18 4.56
N LEU A 42 2.18 0.21 3.29
CA LEU A 42 1.75 1.54 2.89
C LEU A 42 0.35 1.41 2.27
N VAL A 43 -0.60 2.15 2.81
CA VAL A 43 -1.95 2.21 2.24
C VAL A 43 -2.12 3.61 1.66
N ILE A 44 -2.41 3.69 0.37
CA ILE A 44 -2.60 4.97 -0.31
C ILE A 44 -4.04 5.07 -0.78
N HIS A 45 -4.74 6.07 -0.30
CA HIS A 45 -6.12 6.31 -0.68
C HIS A 45 -6.17 7.37 -1.78
N PHE A 46 -6.62 6.95 -2.95
CA PHE A 46 -6.88 7.85 -4.08
C PHE A 46 -8.38 8.12 -4.12
N ASP A 47 -8.78 9.27 -3.56
CA ASP A 47 -10.18 9.63 -3.63
C ASP A 47 -10.55 9.96 -5.09
N LYS A 48 -11.82 10.20 -5.34
CA LYS A 48 -12.33 10.41 -6.69
C LYS A 48 -11.53 11.48 -7.45
N ALA A 49 -11.09 12.51 -6.76
CA ALA A 49 -10.34 13.61 -7.38
C ALA A 49 -8.91 13.21 -7.72
N LYS A 50 -8.40 12.17 -7.08
CA LYS A 50 -7.01 11.72 -7.24
C LYS A 50 -6.86 10.47 -8.08
N VAL A 51 -7.95 9.91 -8.58
CA VAL A 51 -7.89 8.72 -9.44
C VAL A 51 -7.48 9.20 -10.84
N SER A 52 -6.18 9.17 -11.10
CA SER A 52 -5.64 9.56 -12.40
C SER A 52 -4.21 9.03 -12.52
N ASN A 53 -3.74 8.86 -13.74
CA ASN A 53 -2.37 8.41 -13.99
C ASN A 53 -1.32 9.32 -13.34
N LYS A 54 -1.61 10.60 -13.24
CA LYS A 54 -0.69 11.56 -12.63
C LYS A 54 -0.53 11.28 -11.14
N GLU A 55 -1.64 11.08 -10.44
CA GLU A 55 -1.61 10.81 -9.00
C GLU A 55 -1.05 9.42 -8.71
N PHE A 56 -1.30 8.47 -9.59
CA PHE A 56 -0.81 7.10 -9.42
C PHE A 56 0.71 7.01 -9.47
N LYS A 57 1.40 8.00 -10.04
CA LYS A 57 2.88 8.02 -10.04
C LYS A 57 3.46 8.03 -8.63
N THR A 58 2.67 8.45 -7.65
CA THR A 58 3.08 8.36 -6.25
C THR A 58 3.45 6.92 -5.88
N ILE A 59 2.71 5.94 -6.42
CA ILE A 59 3.00 4.52 -6.16
C ILE A 59 4.39 4.17 -6.67
N LEU A 60 4.70 4.59 -7.89
CA LEU A 60 6.00 4.31 -8.49
C LEU A 60 7.12 4.93 -7.66
N ASP A 61 6.96 6.19 -7.25
CA ASP A 61 7.96 6.88 -6.46
C ASP A 61 8.23 6.18 -5.14
N LEU A 62 7.16 5.77 -4.44
CA LEU A 62 7.28 5.09 -3.17
C LEU A 62 7.85 3.69 -3.34
N ASN A 63 7.48 3.00 -4.41
CA ASN A 63 7.98 1.67 -4.69
C ASN A 63 9.49 1.68 -4.94
N CYS A 64 10.01 2.76 -5.52
CA CYS A 64 11.44 2.92 -5.75
C CYS A 64 12.21 3.23 -4.48
N LYS A 65 11.56 3.81 -3.47
CA LYS A 65 12.20 4.26 -2.23
C LYS A 65 12.30 3.19 -1.16
N GLY A 66 11.62 2.07 -1.32
CA GLY A 66 11.64 1.04 -0.30
C GLY A 66 10.94 -0.21 -0.77
N LYS A 67 11.02 -1.24 0.06
CA LYS A 67 10.44 -2.55 -0.26
C LYS A 67 9.28 -2.86 0.67
N VAL A 68 8.37 -1.90 0.76
CA VAL A 68 7.19 -2.00 1.59
C VAL A 68 6.00 -2.24 0.67
N PRO A 69 5.17 -3.25 0.95
CA PRO A 69 4.01 -3.50 0.10
C PRO A 69 3.03 -2.33 0.14
N ILE A 70 2.50 -1.98 -1.02
CA ILE A 70 1.59 -0.86 -1.18
C ILE A 70 0.20 -1.39 -1.53
N LEU A 71 -0.79 -0.98 -0.75
CA LEU A 71 -2.20 -1.24 -1.03
C LEU A 71 -2.84 0.05 -1.51
N ALA A 72 -3.45 0.03 -2.69
CA ALA A 72 -4.15 1.18 -3.22
C ALA A 72 -5.64 1.08 -2.91
N LEU A 73 -6.21 2.12 -2.32
CA LEU A 73 -7.66 2.24 -2.13
C LEU A 73 -8.16 3.23 -3.17
N LEU A 74 -9.08 2.79 -4.02
CA LEU A 74 -9.54 3.55 -5.18
C LEU A 74 -11.02 3.89 -5.05
N GLU A 75 -11.42 5.05 -5.56
CA GLU A 75 -12.82 5.46 -5.63
C GLU A 75 -13.19 5.71 -7.08
N GLU A 76 -14.26 5.05 -7.52
CA GLU A 76 -14.80 5.22 -8.87
C GLU A 76 -13.73 5.00 -9.94
N SER A 77 -12.90 3.98 -9.75
CA SER A 77 -11.84 3.67 -10.69
C SER A 77 -12.34 2.83 -11.84
N SER A 78 -11.68 2.95 -12.98
CA SER A 78 -11.92 2.08 -14.12
C SER A 78 -11.05 0.84 -14.03
N VAL A 79 -11.31 -0.14 -14.89
CA VAL A 79 -10.45 -1.33 -14.98
C VAL A 79 -9.03 -0.93 -15.36
N LEU A 80 -8.89 0.08 -16.24
CA LEU A 80 -7.56 0.57 -16.61
C LEU A 80 -6.84 1.19 -15.43
N ASP A 81 -7.55 1.93 -14.58
CA ASP A 81 -6.96 2.50 -13.37
C ASP A 81 -6.45 1.39 -12.45
N GLN A 82 -7.22 0.32 -12.31
CA GLN A 82 -6.85 -0.81 -11.46
C GLN A 82 -5.58 -1.49 -11.98
N PHE A 83 -5.48 -1.71 -13.29
CA PHE A 83 -4.27 -2.24 -13.88
C PHE A 83 -3.09 -1.29 -13.71
N GLU A 84 -3.34 -0.01 -13.83
CA GLU A 84 -2.28 1.00 -13.74
C GLU A 84 -1.61 0.98 -12.36
N VAL A 85 -2.41 0.94 -11.28
CA VAL A 85 -1.81 0.95 -9.94
C VAL A 85 -0.96 -0.29 -9.70
N LEU A 86 -1.38 -1.44 -10.23
CA LEU A 86 -0.57 -2.65 -10.12
C LEU A 86 0.70 -2.56 -10.95
N ALA A 87 0.60 -2.02 -12.15
CA ALA A 87 1.76 -1.85 -13.03
C ALA A 87 2.81 -0.90 -12.42
N LEU A 88 2.37 0.08 -11.66
CA LEU A 88 3.26 1.04 -11.01
C LEU A 88 3.89 0.51 -9.73
N GLY A 89 3.43 -0.62 -9.22
CA GLY A 89 4.07 -1.27 -8.10
C GLY A 89 3.22 -1.56 -6.89
N ALA A 90 1.92 -1.24 -6.91
CA ALA A 90 1.04 -1.64 -5.83
C ALA A 90 0.92 -3.16 -5.82
N VAL A 91 0.91 -3.75 -4.65
CA VAL A 91 0.75 -5.20 -4.50
C VAL A 91 -0.69 -5.59 -4.79
N ASP A 92 -1.63 -4.74 -4.39
CA ASP A 92 -3.04 -5.00 -4.61
C ASP A 92 -3.81 -3.70 -4.52
N TYR A 93 -5.12 -3.77 -4.73
CA TYR A 93 -6.00 -2.62 -4.60
C TYR A 93 -7.36 -3.05 -4.05
N LEU A 94 -8.11 -2.07 -3.55
CA LEU A 94 -9.50 -2.26 -3.16
C LEU A 94 -10.31 -1.08 -3.72
N GLU A 95 -11.48 -1.39 -4.25
CA GLU A 95 -12.41 -0.38 -4.72
C GLU A 95 -13.35 0.00 -3.58
N LEU A 96 -13.41 1.28 -3.24
CA LEU A 96 -14.25 1.76 -2.16
C LEU A 96 -15.68 2.05 -2.66
N PRO A 97 -16.67 1.90 -1.80
CA PRO A 97 -16.60 1.52 -0.39
C PRO A 97 -16.31 0.04 -0.22
N VAL A 98 -15.64 -0.30 0.85
CA VAL A 98 -15.28 -1.67 1.18
C VAL A 98 -15.65 -1.93 2.64
N SER A 99 -16.08 -3.17 2.95
CA SER A 99 -16.41 -3.52 4.32
C SER A 99 -15.15 -3.60 5.17
N ASP A 100 -15.33 -3.40 6.48
CA ASP A 100 -14.21 -3.53 7.42
C ASP A 100 -13.60 -4.93 7.33
N GLU A 101 -14.44 -5.95 7.19
CA GLU A 101 -13.96 -7.33 7.10
C GLU A 101 -13.06 -7.55 5.88
N THR A 102 -13.50 -7.09 4.71
CA THR A 102 -12.72 -7.22 3.48
C THR A 102 -11.41 -6.43 3.56
N TYR A 103 -11.47 -5.23 4.09
CA TYR A 103 -10.29 -4.39 4.25
C TYR A 103 -9.30 -5.03 5.21
N LYS A 104 -9.76 -5.49 6.36
CA LYS A 104 -8.90 -6.14 7.34
C LYS A 104 -8.21 -7.38 6.76
N LYS A 105 -8.98 -8.18 6.03
CA LYS A 105 -8.43 -9.39 5.40
C LYS A 105 -7.31 -9.04 4.42
N LYS A 106 -7.52 -7.99 3.63
CA LYS A 106 -6.51 -7.57 2.66
C LYS A 106 -5.24 -7.08 3.37
N VAL A 107 -5.38 -6.30 4.42
CA VAL A 107 -4.24 -5.83 5.19
C VAL A 107 -3.46 -7.01 5.78
N GLN A 108 -4.17 -8.01 6.30
CA GLN A 108 -3.53 -9.21 6.83
C GLN A 108 -2.78 -9.99 5.76
N GLU A 109 -3.32 -10.04 4.54
CA GLU A 109 -2.63 -10.69 3.43
C GLU A 109 -1.33 -9.96 3.09
N LEU A 110 -1.32 -8.65 3.15
CA LEU A 110 -0.12 -7.87 2.87
C LEU A 110 0.94 -8.03 3.95
N TYR A 111 0.54 -8.17 5.20
CA TYR A 111 1.48 -8.50 6.26
C TYR A 111 2.18 -9.83 5.97
N LYS A 112 1.43 -10.84 5.55
CA LYS A 112 2.01 -12.13 5.17
C LYS A 112 2.94 -12.00 3.98
N TRP A 113 2.56 -11.18 3.01
CA TRP A 113 3.39 -10.93 1.84
C TRP A 113 4.76 -10.39 2.25
N LYS A 114 4.80 -9.39 3.13
CA LYS A 114 6.06 -8.83 3.60
C LYS A 114 6.87 -9.85 4.37
N TRP A 115 6.21 -10.63 5.22
CA TRP A 115 6.88 -11.67 5.99
C TRP A 115 7.56 -12.68 5.06
N PHE A 116 6.87 -13.18 4.07
CA PHE A 116 7.42 -14.13 3.11
C PHE A 116 8.54 -13.53 2.30
N TYR A 117 8.41 -12.28 1.88
CA TYR A 117 9.45 -11.60 1.14
C TYR A 117 10.74 -11.53 1.96
N ASN A 118 10.64 -11.10 3.21
CA ASN A 118 11.80 -11.00 4.09
C ASN A 118 12.37 -12.37 4.41
N TRP A 119 11.53 -13.36 4.62
CA TRP A 119 11.97 -14.72 4.90
C TRP A 119 12.73 -15.30 3.70
N GLY A 120 12.21 -15.16 2.51
CA GLY A 120 12.86 -15.64 1.29
C GLY A 120 14.19 -14.98 1.06
N LYS A 121 14.26 -13.68 1.26
CA LYS A 121 15.50 -12.93 1.11
C LYS A 121 16.55 -13.38 2.12
N LYS A 122 16.14 -13.62 3.36
CA LYS A 122 17.02 -14.04 4.44
C LYS A 122 17.50 -15.47 4.26
N ASN A 123 16.68 -16.34 3.68
CA ASN A 123 16.96 -17.76 3.54
C ASN A 123 17.35 -18.17 2.13
N ALA A 124 17.58 -17.21 1.23
CA ALA A 124 17.98 -17.50 -0.12
C ALA A 124 19.35 -18.16 -0.13
N PRO A 125 19.58 -19.11 -1.08
CA PRO A 125 20.92 -19.72 -1.19
C PRO A 125 22.00 -18.66 -1.42
N PRO A 126 23.21 -18.86 -0.89
CA PRO A 126 24.28 -17.86 -1.01
C PRO A 126 24.62 -17.48 -2.44
N ASN A 127 24.49 -18.39 -3.38
CA ASN A 127 24.78 -18.14 -4.77
C ASN A 127 23.52 -17.79 -5.57
N ASN A 128 22.51 -17.37 -4.90
CA ASN A 128 21.27 -16.97 -5.55
C ASN A 128 21.42 -15.55 -6.07
N ASP A 129 22.09 -15.41 -7.14
CA ASP A 129 22.49 -14.12 -7.69
C ASP A 129 21.59 -13.63 -8.81
N GLY A 130 20.46 -14.22 -8.96
CA GLY A 130 19.58 -13.84 -10.04
C GLY A 130 19.97 -14.42 -11.38
N SER A 131 20.80 -15.41 -11.36
CA SER A 131 21.18 -16.12 -12.60
C SER A 131 20.00 -16.82 -13.23
N ARG A 132 18.92 -16.68 -12.62
CA ARG A 132 17.65 -17.14 -13.11
C ARG A 132 16.84 -16.01 -13.63
#